data_f1594404ee068ff77c4355466b5b3f82
#
_entry.id   f1594404ee068ff77c4355466b5b3f82
#
_cell.length_a   1.000
_cell.length_b   1.000
_cell.length_c   1.000
_cell.angle_alpha   90.00
_cell.angle_beta   90.00
_cell.angle_gamma   90.00
#
_symmetry.space_group_name_H-M   'P 1'
#
loop_
_entity.id
_entity.type
_entity.pdbx_description
1 polymer ?
#
loop_
_entity_poly.entity_id
_entity_poly.type
_entity_poly.pdbx_seq_one_letter_code
_entity_poly.pdbx_strand_id
1 'polypeptide(L)'
;MGVIEAPQWLLPAFTRSVKAIGATQPPEAIGSAGELLIERWSTPDRRFHNLRHLIDMLARVDELAEESHDPDIMRVACWYHGCVFSSDVEEVIRGNGGEDETASAAFAEADLRHLGVPMETVKRVCSLIVNLKRHMLADDDIDAQALIDADLGTLAVDPQTYTEYVRLLREEYSHIPVE
;
A
#
# COMPACT_ATOMS: atom_id res chain seq x y z
N MET A 1 16.77 5.05 15.74
CA MET A 1 15.55 5.39 15.00
C MET A 1 14.39 4.71 15.68
N GLY A 2 13.35 5.44 16.11
CA GLY A 2 12.22 4.83 16.82
C GLY A 2 11.40 3.96 15.86
N VAL A 3 10.93 2.83 16.36
CA VAL A 3 9.91 2.02 15.70
C VAL A 3 8.70 2.94 15.49
N ILE A 4 8.16 3.03 14.27
CA ILE A 4 6.92 3.77 14.01
C ILE A 4 5.81 2.95 14.68
N GLU A 5 5.28 3.47 15.79
CA GLU A 5 4.17 2.84 16.47
C GLU A 5 2.88 3.06 15.66
N ALA A 6 2.17 1.97 15.38
CA ALA A 6 0.91 2.04 14.63
C ALA A 6 -0.13 2.83 15.43
N PRO A 7 -0.76 3.87 14.84
CA PRO A 7 -1.83 4.60 15.51
C PRO A 7 -3.00 3.68 15.88
N GLN A 8 -3.64 3.92 17.01
CA GLN A 8 -4.75 3.08 17.51
C GLN A 8 -5.95 3.01 16.56
N TRP A 9 -6.13 4.01 15.68
CA TRP A 9 -7.22 4.05 14.71
C TRP A 9 -6.96 3.19 13.46
N LEU A 10 -5.71 2.81 13.19
CA LEU A 10 -5.30 2.21 11.92
C LEU A 10 -5.91 0.82 11.71
N LEU A 11 -5.78 -0.08 12.69
CA LEU A 11 -6.38 -1.42 12.60
C LEU A 11 -7.91 -1.41 12.53
N PRO A 12 -8.63 -0.60 13.33
CA PRO A 12 -10.08 -0.38 13.14
C PRO A 12 -10.45 0.15 11.76
N ALA A 13 -9.62 1.02 11.14
CA ALA A 13 -9.85 1.52 9.79
C ALA A 13 -9.77 0.39 8.75
N PHE A 14 -8.74 -0.46 8.81
CA PHE A 14 -8.64 -1.66 7.98
C PHE A 14 -9.89 -2.54 8.10
N THR A 15 -10.27 -2.86 9.34
CA THR A 15 -11.44 -3.70 9.60
C THR A 15 -12.72 -3.13 8.99
N ARG A 16 -12.93 -1.82 9.07
CA ARG A 16 -14.10 -1.15 8.44
C ARG A 16 -14.07 -1.30 6.93
N SER A 17 -12.95 -0.97 6.29
CA SER A 17 -12.86 -1.02 4.82
C SER A 17 -12.97 -2.44 4.29
N VAL A 18 -12.34 -3.44 4.93
CA VAL A 18 -12.46 -4.84 4.51
C VAL A 18 -13.89 -5.37 4.68
N LYS A 19 -14.61 -4.96 5.74
CA LYS A 19 -16.03 -5.29 5.90
C LYS A 19 -16.89 -4.59 4.86
N ALA A 20 -16.62 -3.32 4.56
CA ALA A 20 -17.39 -2.55 3.57
C ALA A 20 -17.30 -3.16 2.16
N ILE A 21 -16.15 -3.75 1.81
CA ILE A 21 -15.97 -4.47 0.54
C ILE A 21 -16.47 -5.92 0.54
N GLY A 22 -17.13 -6.36 1.62
CA GLY A 22 -17.88 -7.61 1.67
C GLY A 22 -17.22 -8.79 2.37
N ALA A 23 -16.20 -8.57 3.21
CA ALA A 23 -15.63 -9.63 4.04
C ALA A 23 -16.66 -10.25 4.99
N THR A 24 -16.70 -11.58 5.06
CA THR A 24 -17.65 -12.35 5.86
C THR A 24 -17.04 -13.04 7.07
N GLN A 25 -15.71 -13.08 7.17
CA GLN A 25 -15.03 -13.68 8.31
C GLN A 25 -15.23 -12.86 9.60
N PRO A 26 -15.07 -13.51 10.78
CA PRO A 26 -15.19 -12.86 12.08
C PRO A 26 -14.21 -11.69 12.25
N PRO A 27 -14.54 -10.68 13.11
CA PRO A 27 -13.68 -9.54 13.37
C PRO A 27 -12.26 -9.90 13.79
N GLU A 28 -12.08 -11.00 14.50
CA GLU A 28 -10.78 -11.50 14.97
C GLU A 28 -9.90 -11.92 13.79
N ALA A 29 -10.46 -12.61 12.80
CA ALA A 29 -9.72 -13.02 11.60
C ALA A 29 -9.31 -11.82 10.76
N ILE A 30 -10.21 -10.84 10.59
CA ILE A 30 -9.92 -9.58 9.90
C ILE A 30 -8.86 -8.79 10.67
N GLY A 31 -8.96 -8.73 12.01
CA GLY A 31 -7.96 -8.08 12.86
C GLY A 31 -6.57 -8.68 12.69
N SER A 32 -6.47 -10.02 12.71
CA SER A 32 -5.19 -10.72 12.54
C SER A 32 -4.56 -10.45 11.16
N ALA A 33 -5.35 -10.35 10.10
CA ALA A 33 -4.87 -9.98 8.77
C ALA A 33 -4.31 -8.53 8.76
N GLY A 34 -5.01 -7.59 9.41
CA GLY A 34 -4.55 -6.21 9.55
C GLY A 34 -3.28 -6.10 10.38
N GLU A 35 -3.16 -6.84 11.48
CA GLU A 35 -1.94 -6.91 12.30
C GLU A 35 -0.74 -7.42 11.49
N LEU A 36 -0.93 -8.47 10.69
CA LEU A 36 0.11 -8.99 9.80
C LEU A 36 0.55 -7.94 8.77
N LEU A 37 -0.37 -7.17 8.21
CA LEU A 37 -0.03 -6.10 7.28
C LEU A 37 0.76 -4.99 7.99
N ILE A 38 0.36 -4.56 9.19
CA ILE A 38 1.10 -3.57 10.00
C ILE A 38 2.53 -4.07 10.26
N GLU A 39 2.69 -5.35 10.61
CA GLU A 39 4.02 -5.96 10.81
C GLU A 39 4.87 -5.88 9.53
N ARG A 40 4.29 -6.23 8.37
CA ARG A 40 4.97 -6.15 7.07
C ARG A 40 5.40 -4.73 6.71
N TRP A 41 4.56 -3.73 6.94
CA TRP A 41 4.88 -2.33 6.73
C TRP A 41 5.88 -1.74 7.73
N SER A 42 6.15 -2.45 8.82
CA SER A 42 7.03 -2.02 9.93
C SER A 42 8.40 -2.68 9.93
N THR A 43 8.75 -3.43 8.89
CA THR A 43 10.06 -4.10 8.81
C THR A 43 11.21 -3.09 8.77
N PRO A 44 12.37 -3.38 9.41
CA PRO A 44 13.44 -2.40 9.62
C PRO A 44 14.21 -2.00 8.37
N ASP A 45 14.09 -2.74 7.28
CA ASP A 45 14.66 -2.45 5.96
C ASP A 45 13.91 -1.32 5.22
N ARG A 46 12.68 -1.04 5.61
CA ARG A 46 11.85 0.03 5.04
C ARG A 46 12.19 1.38 5.67
N ARG A 47 12.79 2.29 4.93
CA ARG A 47 13.10 3.65 5.39
C ARG A 47 12.04 4.65 4.96
N PHE A 48 11.63 4.58 3.69
CA PHE A 48 10.56 5.38 3.11
C PHE A 48 9.27 4.56 2.95
N HIS A 49 9.33 3.37 2.29
CA HIS A 49 8.17 2.50 2.04
C HIS A 49 7.74 1.74 3.30
N ASN A 50 7.44 2.47 4.36
CA ASN A 50 7.11 1.98 5.70
C ASN A 50 5.66 2.33 6.09
N LEU A 51 5.29 2.05 7.33
CA LEU A 51 3.96 2.30 7.86
C LEU A 51 3.50 3.76 7.71
N ARG A 52 4.43 4.73 7.73
CA ARG A 52 4.10 6.14 7.52
C ARG A 52 3.65 6.40 6.08
N HIS A 53 4.35 5.82 5.09
CA HIS A 53 3.92 5.92 3.69
C HIS A 53 2.50 5.38 3.51
N LEU A 54 2.18 4.21 4.07
CA LEU A 54 0.81 3.68 4.06
C LEU A 54 -0.20 4.66 4.66
N ILE A 55 0.10 5.24 5.83
CA ILE A 55 -0.78 6.21 6.50
C ILE A 55 -0.98 7.45 5.64
N ASP A 56 0.08 8.01 5.08
CA ASP A 56 0.03 9.19 4.22
C ASP A 56 -0.78 8.91 2.95
N MET A 57 -0.64 7.73 2.35
CA MET A 57 -1.42 7.31 1.19
C MET A 57 -2.90 7.14 1.53
N LEU A 58 -3.24 6.51 2.66
CA LEU A 58 -4.62 6.39 3.14
C LEU A 58 -5.27 7.77 3.36
N ALA A 59 -4.54 8.71 3.93
CA ALA A 59 -5.05 10.08 4.13
C ALA A 59 -5.38 10.76 2.79
N ARG A 60 -4.53 10.59 1.77
CA ARG A 60 -4.77 11.14 0.42
C ARG A 60 -5.96 10.47 -0.28
N VAL A 61 -6.14 9.16 -0.10
CA VAL A 61 -7.35 8.46 -0.60
C VAL A 61 -8.60 8.99 0.09
N ASP A 62 -8.53 9.30 1.40
CA ASP A 62 -9.65 9.91 2.11
C ASP A 62 -9.99 11.32 1.59
N GLU A 63 -8.99 12.12 1.19
CA GLU A 63 -9.19 13.42 0.54
C GLU A 63 -9.87 13.29 -0.83
N LEU A 64 -9.59 12.22 -1.58
CA LEU A 64 -10.12 11.94 -2.91
C LEU A 64 -11.42 11.10 -2.89
N ALA A 65 -11.91 10.71 -1.70
CA ALA A 65 -13.03 9.78 -1.57
C ALA A 65 -14.34 10.28 -2.20
N GLU A 66 -14.60 11.59 -2.20
CA GLU A 66 -15.81 12.17 -2.80
C GLU A 66 -15.76 12.18 -4.35
N GLU A 67 -14.57 12.08 -4.93
CA GLU A 67 -14.34 12.07 -6.37
C GLU A 67 -14.18 10.63 -6.92
N SER A 68 -14.09 9.63 -6.05
CA SER A 68 -13.89 8.22 -6.39
C SER A 68 -15.22 7.44 -6.40
N HIS A 69 -15.22 6.30 -7.11
CA HIS A 69 -16.40 5.42 -7.15
C HIS A 69 -16.43 4.46 -5.95
N ASP A 70 -15.28 3.87 -5.60
CA ASP A 70 -15.16 2.84 -4.58
C ASP A 70 -14.01 3.12 -3.59
N PRO A 71 -14.16 4.12 -2.71
CA PRO A 71 -13.07 4.54 -1.81
C PRO A 71 -12.63 3.43 -0.83
N ASP A 72 -13.51 2.51 -0.43
CA ASP A 72 -13.11 1.39 0.44
C ASP A 72 -12.28 0.34 -0.31
N ILE A 73 -12.56 0.09 -1.59
CA ILE A 73 -11.70 -0.74 -2.44
C ILE A 73 -10.31 -0.11 -2.59
N MET A 74 -10.25 1.21 -2.79
CA MET A 74 -8.98 1.94 -2.86
C MET A 74 -8.20 1.86 -1.55
N ARG A 75 -8.85 2.07 -0.38
CA ARG A 75 -8.20 1.92 0.93
C ARG A 75 -7.62 0.54 1.12
N VAL A 76 -8.38 -0.51 0.77
CA VAL A 76 -7.88 -1.89 0.84
C VAL A 76 -6.70 -2.10 -0.12
N ALA A 77 -6.74 -1.56 -1.33
CA ALA A 77 -5.60 -1.60 -2.24
C ALA A 77 -4.35 -0.93 -1.65
N CYS A 78 -4.49 0.23 -0.95
CA CYS A 78 -3.40 0.86 -0.21
C CYS A 78 -2.77 -0.07 0.82
N TRP A 79 -3.57 -0.81 1.58
CA TRP A 79 -3.07 -1.72 2.61
C TRP A 79 -2.17 -2.81 2.03
N TYR A 80 -2.49 -3.29 0.84
CA TYR A 80 -1.81 -4.44 0.24
C TYR A 80 -0.71 -4.06 -0.76
N HIS A 81 -0.72 -2.88 -1.41
CA HIS A 81 0.14 -2.58 -2.56
C HIS A 81 1.63 -2.79 -2.31
N GLY A 82 2.13 -2.41 -1.14
CA GLY A 82 3.53 -2.56 -0.75
C GLY A 82 3.76 -3.64 0.31
N CYS A 83 2.81 -4.57 0.55
CA CYS A 83 2.96 -5.59 1.58
C CYS A 83 4.06 -6.60 1.28
N VAL A 84 4.45 -6.76 0.01
CA VAL A 84 5.66 -7.48 -0.43
C VAL A 84 6.68 -6.44 -0.88
N PHE A 85 7.84 -6.44 -0.20
CA PHE A 85 8.89 -5.46 -0.39
C PHE A 85 10.25 -6.13 -0.24
N SER A 86 11.21 -5.74 -1.05
CA SER A 86 12.61 -6.16 -0.88
C SER A 86 13.57 -5.04 -1.27
N SER A 87 14.54 -4.76 -0.42
CA SER A 87 15.70 -3.92 -0.74
C SER A 87 16.95 -4.73 -1.07
N ASP A 88 16.86 -6.06 -1.20
CA ASP A 88 17.99 -6.93 -1.52
C ASP A 88 18.60 -6.61 -2.87
N VAL A 89 19.94 -6.59 -2.94
CA VAL A 89 20.70 -6.28 -4.17
C VAL A 89 20.29 -7.20 -5.32
N GLU A 90 20.10 -8.49 -5.07
CA GLU A 90 19.71 -9.45 -6.11
C GLU A 90 18.32 -9.17 -6.66
N GLU A 91 17.37 -8.83 -5.80
CA GLU A 91 16.00 -8.51 -6.22
C GLU A 91 15.95 -7.17 -6.97
N VAL A 92 16.73 -6.18 -6.55
CA VAL A 92 16.85 -4.90 -7.27
C VAL A 92 17.45 -5.11 -8.66
N ILE A 93 18.49 -5.94 -8.81
CA ILE A 93 19.11 -6.26 -10.11
C ILE A 93 18.12 -7.02 -11.02
N ARG A 94 17.26 -7.87 -10.45
CA ARG A 94 16.19 -8.57 -11.18
C ARG A 94 15.02 -7.66 -11.58
N GLY A 95 14.99 -6.43 -11.11
CA GLY A 95 13.88 -5.48 -11.32
C GLY A 95 12.68 -5.70 -10.41
N ASN A 96 12.84 -6.46 -9.33
CA ASN A 96 11.83 -6.70 -8.29
C ASN A 96 12.17 -5.97 -6.98
N GLY A 97 13.13 -5.05 -6.98
CA GLY A 97 13.49 -4.25 -5.82
C GLY A 97 12.44 -3.19 -5.53
N GLY A 98 12.27 -2.91 -4.25
CA GLY A 98 11.23 -2.03 -3.75
C GLY A 98 9.93 -2.76 -3.46
N GLU A 99 8.83 -2.10 -3.71
CA GLU A 99 7.49 -2.70 -3.64
C GLU A 99 7.27 -3.60 -4.86
N ASP A 100 6.92 -4.86 -4.61
CA ASP A 100 6.52 -5.80 -5.66
C ASP A 100 4.99 -5.86 -5.71
N GLU A 101 4.38 -5.01 -6.53
CA GLU A 101 2.93 -4.92 -6.67
C GLU A 101 2.32 -6.21 -7.23
N THR A 102 3.07 -6.96 -8.05
CA THR A 102 2.59 -8.23 -8.59
C THR A 102 2.50 -9.28 -7.48
N ALA A 103 3.54 -9.42 -6.67
CA ALA A 103 3.53 -10.32 -5.52
C ALA A 103 2.56 -9.83 -4.43
N SER A 104 2.45 -8.52 -4.23
CA SER A 104 1.49 -7.90 -3.31
C SER A 104 0.04 -8.16 -3.74
N ALA A 105 -0.28 -8.08 -5.04
CA ALA A 105 -1.60 -8.43 -5.56
C ALA A 105 -1.93 -9.92 -5.38
N ALA A 106 -0.95 -10.81 -5.59
CA ALA A 106 -1.13 -12.25 -5.34
C ALA A 106 -1.37 -12.55 -3.85
N PHE A 107 -0.65 -11.85 -2.95
CA PHE A 107 -0.89 -11.95 -1.51
C PHE A 107 -2.28 -11.42 -1.15
N ALA A 108 -2.69 -10.26 -1.68
CA ALA A 108 -4.01 -9.68 -1.48
C ALA A 108 -5.13 -10.64 -1.95
N GLU A 109 -4.97 -11.27 -3.12
CA GLU A 109 -5.94 -12.24 -3.63
C GLU A 109 -6.15 -13.38 -2.64
N ALA A 110 -5.07 -14.01 -2.17
CA ALA A 110 -5.16 -15.14 -1.25
C ALA A 110 -5.80 -14.74 0.09
N ASP A 111 -5.38 -13.61 0.65
CA ASP A 111 -5.82 -13.14 1.97
C ASP A 111 -7.29 -12.66 1.94
N LEU A 112 -7.66 -11.82 0.98
CA LEU A 112 -9.03 -11.32 0.84
C LEU A 112 -10.04 -12.44 0.53
N ARG A 113 -9.64 -13.46 -0.23
CA ARG A 113 -10.46 -14.68 -0.43
C ARG A 113 -10.65 -15.43 0.88
N HIS A 114 -9.59 -15.57 1.68
CA HIS A 114 -9.68 -16.20 3.00
C HIS A 114 -10.60 -15.40 3.94
N LEU A 115 -10.59 -14.08 3.84
CA LEU A 115 -11.48 -13.19 4.58
C LEU A 115 -12.94 -13.20 4.07
N GLY A 116 -13.23 -13.93 2.99
CA GLY A 116 -14.56 -14.09 2.44
C GLY A 116 -15.06 -12.94 1.60
N VAL A 117 -14.14 -12.11 1.07
CA VAL A 117 -14.48 -11.03 0.13
C VAL A 117 -14.94 -11.62 -1.21
N PRO A 118 -16.00 -11.09 -1.85
CA PRO A 118 -16.46 -11.56 -3.16
C PRO A 118 -15.36 -11.48 -4.22
N MET A 119 -15.25 -12.53 -5.07
CA MET A 119 -14.16 -12.65 -6.04
C MET A 119 -14.06 -11.46 -7.00
N GLU A 120 -15.17 -10.87 -7.39
CA GLU A 120 -15.17 -9.70 -8.28
C GLU A 120 -14.51 -8.50 -7.62
N THR A 121 -14.79 -8.28 -6.33
CA THR A 121 -14.16 -7.24 -5.52
C THR A 121 -12.67 -7.52 -5.32
N VAL A 122 -12.30 -8.78 -5.05
CA VAL A 122 -10.89 -9.20 -4.95
C VAL A 122 -10.12 -8.86 -6.21
N LYS A 123 -10.67 -9.21 -7.39
CA LYS A 123 -10.06 -8.88 -8.68
C LYS A 123 -9.90 -7.38 -8.88
N ARG A 124 -10.88 -6.59 -8.44
CA ARG A 124 -10.81 -5.13 -8.53
C ARG A 124 -9.68 -4.57 -7.67
N VAL A 125 -9.54 -5.02 -6.42
CA VAL A 125 -8.42 -4.65 -5.55
C VAL A 125 -7.08 -5.01 -6.21
N CYS A 126 -6.93 -6.25 -6.69
CA CYS A 126 -5.71 -6.70 -7.35
C CYS A 126 -5.38 -5.88 -8.60
N SER A 127 -6.37 -5.52 -9.40
CA SER A 127 -6.19 -4.67 -10.58
C SER A 127 -5.65 -3.29 -10.19
N LEU A 128 -6.18 -2.66 -9.14
CA LEU A 128 -5.69 -1.39 -8.64
C LEU A 128 -4.23 -1.47 -8.18
N ILE A 129 -3.87 -2.53 -7.44
CA ILE A 129 -2.49 -2.75 -6.97
C ILE A 129 -1.53 -2.89 -8.16
N VAL A 130 -1.87 -3.73 -9.15
CA VAL A 130 -1.00 -3.96 -10.31
C VAL A 130 -0.82 -2.69 -11.16
N ASN A 131 -1.84 -1.82 -11.23
CA ASN A 131 -1.76 -0.55 -11.96
C ASN A 131 -0.73 0.41 -11.36
N LEU A 132 -0.43 0.31 -10.06
CA LEU A 132 0.62 1.12 -9.42
C LEU A 132 2.03 0.78 -9.94
N LYS A 133 2.28 -0.45 -10.37
CA LYS A 133 3.61 -0.93 -10.79
C LYS A 133 4.31 -0.03 -11.81
N ARG A 134 3.57 0.64 -12.68
CA ARG A 134 4.11 1.50 -13.74
C ARG A 134 3.47 2.88 -13.75
N HIS A 135 2.62 3.18 -12.78
CA HIS A 135 1.79 4.40 -12.73
C HIS A 135 1.12 4.64 -14.11
N MET A 136 0.66 3.55 -14.73
CA MET A 136 0.03 3.61 -16.04
C MET A 136 -1.42 4.05 -15.87
N LEU A 137 -1.72 5.21 -16.43
CA LEU A 137 -3.06 5.75 -16.47
C LEU A 137 -3.96 4.79 -17.29
N ALA A 138 -4.99 4.27 -16.64
CA ALA A 138 -6.14 3.72 -17.34
C ALA A 138 -7.05 4.91 -17.67
N ASP A 139 -7.19 5.26 -18.94
CA ASP A 139 -7.81 6.50 -19.40
C ASP A 139 -9.22 6.76 -18.85
N ASP A 140 -9.95 5.71 -18.44
CA ASP A 140 -11.34 5.80 -17.95
C ASP A 140 -11.53 5.27 -16.52
N ASP A 141 -10.44 4.98 -15.75
CA ASP A 141 -10.52 4.43 -14.40
C ASP A 141 -10.16 5.48 -13.35
N ILE A 142 -11.17 6.20 -12.89
CA ILE A 142 -11.02 7.29 -11.91
C ILE A 142 -10.39 6.78 -10.60
N ASP A 143 -10.76 5.60 -10.11
CA ASP A 143 -10.21 5.06 -8.87
C ASP A 143 -8.73 4.68 -9.03
N ALA A 144 -8.35 4.13 -10.19
CA ALA A 144 -6.95 3.85 -10.48
C ALA A 144 -6.12 5.13 -10.58
N GLN A 145 -6.65 6.17 -11.24
CA GLN A 145 -6.00 7.49 -11.33
C GLN A 145 -5.83 8.12 -9.94
N ALA A 146 -6.89 8.15 -9.14
CA ALA A 146 -6.85 8.70 -7.79
C ALA A 146 -5.87 7.93 -6.87
N LEU A 147 -5.78 6.61 -7.02
CA LEU A 147 -4.84 5.79 -6.26
C LEU A 147 -3.39 6.06 -6.66
N ILE A 148 -3.11 6.25 -7.95
CA ILE A 148 -1.79 6.66 -8.45
C ILE A 148 -1.42 8.05 -7.91
N ASP A 149 -2.35 9.00 -7.92
CA ASP A 149 -2.12 10.34 -7.38
C ASP A 149 -1.87 10.31 -5.88
N ALA A 150 -2.56 9.44 -5.15
CA ALA A 150 -2.34 9.24 -3.72
C ALA A 150 -0.94 8.69 -3.42
N ASP A 151 -0.47 7.72 -4.19
CA ASP A 151 0.87 7.12 -4.07
C ASP A 151 1.97 8.14 -4.42
N LEU A 152 1.83 8.83 -5.54
CA LEU A 152 2.77 9.84 -5.99
C LEU A 152 2.68 11.18 -5.25
N GLY A 153 1.72 11.36 -4.34
CA GLY A 153 1.49 12.62 -3.66
C GLY A 153 2.69 13.17 -2.89
N THR A 154 3.63 12.30 -2.50
CA THR A 154 4.91 12.73 -1.88
C THR A 154 5.80 13.53 -2.85
N LEU A 155 5.58 13.45 -4.16
CA LEU A 155 6.30 14.26 -5.15
C LEU A 155 5.80 15.71 -5.21
N ALA A 156 4.62 15.99 -4.67
CA ALA A 156 3.96 17.31 -4.70
C ALA A 156 3.97 18.05 -3.35
N VAL A 157 4.75 17.57 -2.37
CA VAL A 157 4.87 18.19 -1.04
C VAL A 157 5.82 19.41 -1.08
N ASP A 158 5.88 20.17 0.03
CA ASP A 158 6.82 21.27 0.18
C ASP A 158 8.29 20.82 0.05
N PRO A 159 9.23 21.72 -0.30
CA PRO A 159 10.63 21.34 -0.57
C PRO A 159 11.36 20.69 0.60
N GLN A 160 10.98 21.00 1.83
CA GLN A 160 11.61 20.41 3.02
C GLN A 160 11.19 18.96 3.19
N THR A 161 9.91 18.67 3.09
CA THR A 161 9.35 17.30 3.12
C THR A 161 9.86 16.46 1.94
N TYR A 162 9.96 17.06 0.74
CA TYR A 162 10.55 16.39 -0.41
C TYR A 162 12.04 16.04 -0.20
N THR A 163 12.82 16.92 0.43
CA THR A 163 14.22 16.64 0.75
C THR A 163 14.35 15.45 1.72
N GLU A 164 13.47 15.36 2.70
CA GLU A 164 13.44 14.23 3.62
C GLU A 164 13.04 12.93 2.91
N TYR A 165 12.06 12.97 2.02
CA TYR A 165 11.70 11.84 1.15
C TYR A 165 12.92 11.31 0.38
N VAL A 166 13.65 12.19 -0.31
CA VAL A 166 14.84 11.80 -1.08
C VAL A 166 15.92 11.20 -0.18
N ARG A 167 16.09 11.73 1.03
CA ARG A 167 17.04 11.21 2.02
C ARG A 167 16.67 9.79 2.45
N LEU A 168 15.42 9.57 2.83
CA LEU A 168 14.92 8.25 3.28
C LEU A 168 15.01 7.21 2.16
N LEU A 169 14.64 7.58 0.94
CA LEU A 169 14.72 6.70 -0.22
C LEU A 169 16.19 6.30 -0.50
N ARG A 170 17.13 7.23 -0.42
CA ARG A 170 18.56 6.92 -0.55
C ARG A 170 19.08 6.02 0.57
N GLU A 171 18.60 6.19 1.79
CA GLU A 171 18.96 5.32 2.92
C GLU A 171 18.44 3.89 2.73
N GLU A 172 17.22 3.73 2.19
CA GLU A 172 16.60 2.44 1.91
C GLU A 172 17.42 1.62 0.92
N TYR A 173 18.03 2.28 -0.07
CA TYR A 173 18.86 1.65 -1.09
C TYR A 173 20.36 1.96 -0.97
N SER A 174 20.82 2.42 0.19
CA SER A 174 22.22 2.86 0.39
C SER A 174 23.28 1.76 0.22
N HIS A 175 22.88 0.51 0.34
CA HIS A 175 23.75 -0.66 0.16
C HIS A 175 23.88 -1.08 -1.30
N ILE A 176 23.13 -0.46 -2.22
CA ILE A 176 23.21 -0.73 -3.66
C ILE A 176 24.23 0.21 -4.29
N PRO A 177 25.27 -0.30 -4.99
CA PRO A 177 26.25 0.54 -5.68
C PRO A 177 25.57 1.43 -6.74
N VAL A 178 25.89 2.72 -6.72
CA VAL A 178 25.52 3.64 -7.80
C VAL A 178 26.63 3.51 -8.86
N GLU A 179 26.30 3.00 -10.04
CA GLU A 179 27.21 3.02 -11.19
C GLU A 179 27.25 4.41 -11.83
#